data_f605bb811039273c6fff0675a7d7d27b
#
_entry.id   f605bb811039273c6fff0675a7d7d27b
#
_cell.length_a   1.000
_cell.length_b   1.000
_cell.length_c   1.000
_cell.angle_alpha   90.00
_cell.angle_beta   90.00
_cell.angle_gamma   90.00
#
_symmetry.space_group_name_H-M   'P 1'
#
loop_
_entity.id
_entity.type
_entity.pdbx_description
1 polymer ?
#
loop_
_entity_poly.entity_id
_entity_poly.type
_entity_poly.pdbx_seq_one_letter_code
_entity_poly.pdbx_strand_id
1 'polypeptide(L)'
;TSYPQGSGTDSAAEGYAQGILTLVASDDYTVEITLNFDAGLASWQYQVAQAPILPASYWTQFATDRETLLAASGADAPVASAFVYNKIEQGAFYTWAYDANTMWDGGTTTIYKSGTTVEWDNGKAPAINNSFGDTTGDSFSYTAGPYVGTVEFTLYGDQDAAYLAFQNGEVDFVL
;
A
#
# COMPACT_ATOMS: atom_id res chain seq x y z
N THR A 1 -21.83 9.86 0.15
CA THR A 1 -21.89 9.26 -1.21
C THR A 1 -22.03 7.76 -1.05
N SER A 2 -23.23 7.23 -1.29
CA SER A 2 -23.47 5.80 -1.30
C SER A 2 -22.69 5.16 -2.46
N TYR A 3 -21.91 4.14 -2.16
CA TYR A 3 -21.26 3.31 -3.18
C TYR A 3 -22.36 2.67 -4.04
N PRO A 4 -22.34 2.79 -5.38
CA PRO A 4 -23.33 2.13 -6.19
C PRO A 4 -23.15 0.63 -6.03
N GLN A 5 -24.23 -0.06 -5.67
CA GLN A 5 -24.24 -1.52 -5.71
C GLN A 5 -23.99 -1.94 -7.16
N GLY A 6 -22.84 -2.56 -7.40
CA GLY A 6 -22.47 -2.98 -8.74
C GLY A 6 -23.45 -4.03 -9.27
N SER A 7 -24.13 -3.70 -10.36
CA SER A 7 -24.95 -4.62 -11.16
C SER A 7 -24.10 -5.36 -12.20
N GLY A 8 -22.84 -5.63 -11.91
CA GLY A 8 -21.91 -6.24 -12.85
C GLY A 8 -21.79 -7.75 -12.67
N THR A 9 -21.58 -8.45 -13.77
CA THR A 9 -21.37 -9.90 -13.86
C THR A 9 -19.98 -10.37 -13.42
N ASP A 10 -19.25 -9.56 -12.63
CA ASP A 10 -17.90 -9.86 -12.17
C ASP A 10 -17.94 -10.37 -10.72
N SER A 11 -17.87 -11.68 -10.56
CA SER A 11 -18.04 -12.38 -9.28
C SER A 11 -17.08 -11.93 -8.17
N ALA A 12 -15.92 -11.39 -8.50
CA ALA A 12 -14.96 -10.87 -7.52
C ALA A 12 -15.39 -9.48 -7.01
N ALA A 13 -15.80 -8.57 -7.89
CA ALA A 13 -16.31 -7.25 -7.52
C ALA A 13 -17.64 -7.36 -6.78
N GLU A 14 -18.52 -8.29 -7.19
CA GLU A 14 -19.78 -8.60 -6.49
C GLU A 14 -19.54 -9.14 -5.08
N GLY A 15 -18.52 -9.98 -4.86
CA GLY A 15 -18.19 -10.51 -3.53
C GLY A 15 -17.84 -9.42 -2.53
N TYR A 16 -17.09 -8.41 -2.94
CA TYR A 16 -16.78 -7.25 -2.09
C TYR A 16 -17.98 -6.33 -1.86
N ALA A 17 -18.77 -6.05 -2.90
CA ALA A 17 -19.92 -5.16 -2.82
C ALA A 17 -21.10 -5.75 -2.04
N GLN A 18 -21.31 -7.06 -2.13
CA GLN A 18 -22.42 -7.75 -1.44
C GLN A 18 -22.25 -7.80 0.08
N GLY A 19 -21.02 -7.74 0.57
CA GLY A 19 -20.74 -7.76 2.01
C GLY A 19 -20.89 -6.41 2.70
N ILE A 20 -20.90 -5.30 1.96
CA ILE A 20 -20.93 -3.94 2.50
C ILE A 20 -22.35 -3.37 2.40
N LEU A 21 -22.97 -3.12 3.55
CA LEU A 21 -24.28 -2.44 3.62
C LEU A 21 -24.16 -0.93 3.48
N THR A 22 -23.21 -0.33 4.19
CA THR A 22 -22.97 1.11 4.12
C THR A 22 -21.48 1.42 4.18
N LEU A 23 -21.10 2.47 3.46
CA LEU A 23 -19.79 3.08 3.50
C LEU A 23 -19.97 4.59 3.64
N VAL A 24 -19.55 5.15 4.77
CA VAL A 24 -19.77 6.57 5.08
C VAL A 24 -18.46 7.19 5.55
N ALA A 25 -18.07 8.33 4.97
CA ALA A 25 -17.05 9.18 5.55
C ALA A 25 -17.72 10.03 6.64
N SER A 26 -17.46 9.71 7.90
CA SER A 26 -18.04 10.42 9.05
C SER A 26 -17.29 11.70 9.38
N ASP A 27 -16.02 11.77 9.03
CA ASP A 27 -15.17 12.97 9.04
C ASP A 27 -14.06 12.88 7.98
N ASP A 28 -13.10 13.81 7.99
CA ASP A 28 -12.01 13.89 6.99
C ASP A 28 -11.05 12.69 7.03
N TYR A 29 -11.01 11.95 8.14
CA TYR A 29 -10.05 10.87 8.37
C TYR A 29 -10.70 9.55 8.77
N THR A 30 -12.02 9.50 8.89
CA THR A 30 -12.75 8.32 9.37
C THR A 30 -13.72 7.81 8.32
N VAL A 31 -13.61 6.52 8.02
CA VAL A 31 -14.56 5.79 7.17
C VAL A 31 -15.24 4.72 8.00
N GLU A 32 -16.57 4.79 8.08
CA GLU A 32 -17.41 3.79 8.73
C GLU A 32 -17.93 2.79 7.70
N ILE A 33 -17.63 1.51 7.93
CA ILE A 33 -18.06 0.41 7.07
C ILE A 33 -19.00 -0.49 7.87
N THR A 34 -20.24 -0.62 7.42
CA THR A 34 -21.17 -1.58 7.98
C THR A 34 -21.27 -2.79 7.08
N LEU A 35 -21.01 -3.97 7.63
CA LEU A 35 -21.10 -5.24 6.93
C LEU A 35 -22.45 -5.92 7.19
N ASN A 36 -22.94 -6.73 6.26
CA ASN A 36 -24.19 -7.51 6.41
C ASN A 36 -23.93 -8.90 7.02
N PHE A 37 -22.73 -9.18 7.46
CA PHE A 37 -22.32 -10.45 8.06
C PHE A 37 -21.30 -10.22 9.18
N ASP A 38 -21.18 -11.18 10.08
CA ASP A 38 -20.13 -11.17 11.09
C ASP A 38 -18.79 -11.50 10.43
N ALA A 39 -18.00 -10.49 10.16
CA ALA A 39 -16.65 -10.66 9.63
C ALA A 39 -15.74 -11.25 10.70
N GLY A 40 -15.30 -12.48 10.53
CA GLY A 40 -14.19 -13.00 11.31
C GLY A 40 -12.90 -12.22 11.03
N LEU A 41 -11.91 -12.32 11.93
CA LEU A 41 -10.63 -11.62 11.79
C LEU A 41 -9.98 -11.81 10.42
N ALA A 42 -10.04 -13.02 9.85
CA ALA A 42 -9.49 -13.31 8.54
C ALA A 42 -10.19 -12.55 7.42
N SER A 43 -11.53 -12.50 7.42
CA SER A 43 -12.29 -11.75 6.40
C SER A 43 -12.03 -10.25 6.52
N TRP A 44 -11.96 -9.73 7.73
CA TRP A 44 -11.57 -8.34 7.95
C TRP A 44 -10.16 -8.06 7.41
N GLN A 45 -9.17 -8.85 7.82
CA GLN A 45 -7.76 -8.62 7.53
C GLN A 45 -7.43 -8.77 6.04
N TYR A 46 -8.02 -9.77 5.36
CA TYR A 46 -7.68 -10.11 3.98
C TYR A 46 -8.64 -9.55 2.93
N GLN A 47 -9.80 -9.04 3.33
CA GLN A 47 -10.77 -8.49 2.39
C GLN A 47 -10.98 -6.98 2.58
N VAL A 48 -11.33 -6.55 3.79
CA VAL A 48 -11.69 -5.15 4.04
C VAL A 48 -10.46 -4.28 4.28
N ALA A 49 -9.57 -4.71 5.17
CA ALA A 49 -8.40 -3.92 5.57
C ALA A 49 -7.33 -3.79 4.47
N GLN A 50 -7.39 -4.63 3.44
CA GLN A 50 -6.49 -4.54 2.27
C GLN A 50 -7.10 -3.77 1.10
N ALA A 51 -8.29 -3.20 1.24
CA ALA A 51 -8.89 -2.41 0.17
C ALA A 51 -7.99 -1.19 -0.15
N PRO A 52 -7.60 -0.99 -1.42
CA PRO A 52 -6.78 0.15 -1.80
C PRO A 52 -7.49 1.47 -1.53
N ILE A 53 -6.79 2.40 -0.88
CA ILE A 53 -7.26 3.77 -0.72
C ILE A 53 -6.68 4.60 -1.87
N LEU A 54 -7.56 5.06 -2.75
CA LEU A 54 -7.18 5.76 -3.96
C LEU A 54 -7.51 7.26 -3.86
N PRO A 55 -6.59 8.16 -4.28
CA PRO A 55 -6.85 9.60 -4.26
C PRO A 55 -7.96 9.96 -5.27
N ALA A 56 -9.10 10.41 -4.75
CA ALA A 56 -10.26 10.76 -5.56
C ALA A 56 -9.95 11.86 -6.60
N SER A 57 -9.05 12.81 -6.27
CA SER A 57 -8.62 13.88 -7.17
C SER A 57 -8.03 13.36 -8.49
N TYR A 58 -7.41 12.19 -8.46
CA TYR A 58 -6.85 11.56 -9.67
C TYR A 58 -7.81 10.53 -10.27
N TRP A 59 -8.37 9.61 -9.45
CA TRP A 59 -9.06 8.43 -9.96
C TRP A 59 -10.51 8.68 -10.39
N THR A 60 -11.17 9.76 -9.92
CA THR A 60 -12.57 10.03 -10.27
C THR A 60 -12.78 10.18 -11.79
N GLN A 61 -11.83 10.72 -12.52
CA GLN A 61 -11.89 10.86 -13.96
C GLN A 61 -11.97 9.52 -14.72
N PHE A 62 -11.44 8.44 -14.13
CA PHE A 62 -11.44 7.10 -14.71
C PHE A 62 -12.59 6.22 -14.18
N ALA A 63 -13.31 6.67 -13.16
CA ALA A 63 -14.39 5.91 -12.51
C ALA A 63 -15.74 6.06 -13.24
N THR A 64 -15.73 6.28 -14.56
CA THR A 64 -16.92 6.40 -15.41
C THR A 64 -17.49 5.04 -15.74
N ASP A 65 -16.63 4.10 -16.02
CA ASP A 65 -16.95 2.71 -16.32
C ASP A 65 -15.72 1.81 -16.04
N ARG A 66 -15.95 0.50 -16.07
CA ARG A 66 -14.90 -0.49 -15.77
C ARG A 66 -13.76 -0.50 -16.80
N GLU A 67 -14.08 -0.35 -18.08
CA GLU A 67 -13.07 -0.42 -19.14
C GLU A 67 -12.12 0.76 -19.05
N THR A 68 -12.64 1.95 -18.85
CA THR A 68 -11.86 3.18 -18.64
C THR A 68 -10.96 3.05 -17.41
N LEU A 69 -11.49 2.52 -16.31
CA LEU A 69 -10.69 2.33 -15.09
C LEU A 69 -9.55 1.33 -15.28
N LEU A 70 -9.80 0.20 -15.95
CA LEU A 70 -8.78 -0.82 -16.22
C LEU A 70 -7.73 -0.36 -17.24
N ALA A 71 -8.08 0.55 -18.15
CA ALA A 71 -7.16 1.13 -19.12
C ALA A 71 -6.26 2.23 -18.52
N ALA A 72 -6.60 2.77 -17.36
CA ALA A 72 -5.80 3.80 -16.70
C ALA A 72 -4.45 3.23 -16.26
N SER A 73 -3.36 3.87 -16.69
CA SER A 73 -2.00 3.40 -16.35
C SER A 73 -1.65 3.58 -14.88
N GLY A 74 -2.22 4.59 -14.23
CA GLY A 74 -1.88 4.98 -12.87
C GLY A 74 -0.44 5.52 -12.69
N ALA A 75 0.33 5.64 -13.76
CA ALA A 75 1.73 6.03 -13.69
C ALA A 75 1.95 7.42 -13.05
N ASP A 76 1.02 8.35 -13.30
CA ASP A 76 1.05 9.71 -12.75
C ASP A 76 0.17 9.86 -11.50
N ALA A 77 -0.34 8.76 -10.95
CA ALA A 77 -1.18 8.81 -9.76
C ALA A 77 -0.36 9.26 -8.55
N PRO A 78 -0.90 10.13 -7.68
CA PRO A 78 -0.28 10.41 -6.40
C PRO A 78 -0.11 9.13 -5.58
N VAL A 79 1.05 8.95 -4.99
CA VAL A 79 1.36 7.77 -4.17
C VAL A 79 1.66 8.16 -2.73
N ALA A 80 1.26 7.31 -1.79
CA ALA A 80 1.60 7.44 -0.37
C ALA A 80 2.69 6.41 -0.02
N SER A 81 3.81 6.44 -0.75
CA SER A 81 4.92 5.50 -0.63
C SER A 81 6.24 6.25 -0.57
N ALA A 82 7.28 5.59 -0.05
CA ALA A 82 8.65 6.08 -0.15
C ALA A 82 9.22 6.00 -1.56
N PHE A 83 8.54 5.30 -2.46
CA PHE A 83 8.95 5.13 -3.84
C PHE A 83 7.84 5.55 -4.80
N VAL A 84 8.24 6.15 -5.90
CA VAL A 84 7.36 6.53 -7.02
C VAL A 84 7.67 5.67 -8.23
N TYR A 85 6.64 5.46 -9.06
CA TYR A 85 6.82 4.84 -10.35
C TYR A 85 7.86 5.59 -11.18
N ASN A 86 8.80 4.87 -11.78
CA ASN A 86 9.87 5.45 -12.58
C ASN A 86 9.79 4.99 -14.04
N LYS A 87 9.87 3.68 -14.30
CA LYS A 87 9.88 3.15 -15.65
C LYS A 87 9.25 1.76 -15.72
N ILE A 88 8.62 1.45 -16.84
CA ILE A 88 8.22 0.09 -17.21
C ILE A 88 8.71 -0.24 -18.62
N GLU A 89 9.18 -1.46 -18.80
CA GLU A 89 9.36 -2.11 -20.11
C GLU A 89 8.51 -3.37 -20.09
N GLN A 90 7.42 -3.34 -20.86
CA GLN A 90 6.42 -4.38 -20.82
C GLN A 90 7.01 -5.76 -21.14
N GLY A 91 6.80 -6.71 -20.24
CA GLY A 91 7.32 -8.07 -20.36
C GLY A 91 8.79 -8.23 -19.97
N ALA A 92 9.47 -7.16 -19.54
CA ALA A 92 10.89 -7.21 -19.14
C ALA A 92 11.09 -6.79 -17.68
N PHE A 93 10.78 -5.55 -17.33
CA PHE A 93 10.99 -5.03 -15.97
C PHE A 93 10.13 -3.81 -15.68
N TYR A 94 10.02 -3.46 -14.38
CA TYR A 94 9.54 -2.16 -13.92
C TYR A 94 10.37 -1.68 -12.73
N THR A 95 10.53 -0.36 -12.64
CA THR A 95 11.34 0.27 -11.61
C THR A 95 10.57 1.30 -10.81
N TRP A 96 10.92 1.40 -9.53
CA TRP A 96 10.47 2.41 -8.60
C TRP A 96 11.68 3.18 -8.10
N ALA A 97 11.59 4.49 -8.14
CA ALA A 97 12.64 5.38 -7.64
C ALA A 97 12.26 5.93 -6.27
N TYR A 98 13.25 6.06 -5.40
CA TYR A 98 13.06 6.72 -4.11
C TYR A 98 12.64 8.18 -4.31
N ASP A 99 11.60 8.59 -3.62
CA ASP A 99 11.15 9.99 -3.57
C ASP A 99 11.68 10.69 -2.31
N ALA A 100 12.65 11.55 -2.48
CA ALA A 100 13.22 12.34 -1.39
C ALA A 100 12.20 13.31 -0.73
N ASN A 101 11.04 13.53 -1.34
CA ASN A 101 9.97 14.33 -0.75
C ASN A 101 8.96 13.51 0.06
N THR A 102 9.17 12.21 0.16
CA THR A 102 8.26 11.34 0.91
C THR A 102 8.18 11.72 2.39
N MET A 103 7.00 11.56 2.98
CA MET A 103 6.82 11.66 4.42
C MET A 103 7.43 10.48 5.20
N TRP A 104 7.75 9.38 4.51
CA TRP A 104 8.23 8.13 5.12
C TRP A 104 9.74 8.06 5.30
N ASP A 105 10.46 9.14 5.02
CA ASP A 105 11.91 9.22 5.17
C ASP A 105 12.30 9.68 6.57
N GLY A 106 13.27 8.99 7.17
CA GLY A 106 13.95 9.44 8.40
C GLY A 106 13.16 9.25 9.70
N GLY A 107 12.12 8.44 9.74
CA GLY A 107 11.41 8.13 10.99
C GLY A 107 12.25 7.29 11.95
N THR A 108 12.10 7.51 13.26
CA THR A 108 12.77 6.73 14.30
C THR A 108 11.79 5.75 14.94
N THR A 109 12.19 4.48 15.00
CA THR A 109 11.48 3.45 15.75
C THR A 109 12.32 3.02 16.94
N THR A 110 11.74 3.06 18.13
CA THR A 110 12.33 2.56 19.36
C THR A 110 11.57 1.35 19.85
N ILE A 111 12.25 0.22 19.98
CA ILE A 111 11.69 -1.05 20.43
C ILE A 111 12.09 -1.27 21.88
N TYR A 112 11.11 -1.54 22.72
CA TYR A 112 11.26 -1.95 24.13
C TYR A 112 10.91 -3.43 24.26
N LYS A 113 11.14 -4.01 25.44
CA LYS A 113 10.82 -5.42 25.69
C LYS A 113 9.33 -5.75 25.47
N SER A 114 8.42 -4.83 25.76
CA SER A 114 6.97 -5.03 25.69
C SER A 114 6.24 -3.90 24.98
N GLY A 115 6.95 -3.06 24.24
CA GLY A 115 6.35 -1.92 23.56
C GLY A 115 7.21 -1.37 22.43
N THR A 116 6.64 -0.40 21.72
CA THR A 116 7.30 0.27 20.61
C THR A 116 6.83 1.72 20.51
N THR A 117 7.76 2.65 20.24
CA THR A 117 7.43 4.00 19.80
C THR A 117 7.82 4.17 18.33
N VAL A 118 7.03 4.92 17.57
CA VAL A 118 7.30 5.28 16.19
C VAL A 118 7.17 6.78 16.06
N GLU A 119 8.24 7.45 15.68
CA GLU A 119 8.33 8.89 15.57
C GLU A 119 8.73 9.27 14.15
N TRP A 120 7.90 10.08 13.47
CA TRP A 120 8.22 10.72 12.22
C TRP A 120 8.03 12.22 12.32
N ASP A 121 9.09 12.96 12.21
CA ASP A 121 9.09 14.41 12.11
C ASP A 121 10.22 14.84 11.17
N ASN A 122 9.98 14.73 9.89
CA ASN A 122 10.94 15.14 8.85
C ASN A 122 10.56 16.46 8.17
N GLY A 123 9.55 17.16 8.70
CA GLY A 123 9.07 18.45 8.18
C GLY A 123 8.27 18.38 6.88
N LYS A 124 7.99 17.17 6.34
CA LYS A 124 7.29 16.97 5.06
C LYS A 124 5.80 16.63 5.24
N ALA A 125 5.41 16.25 6.45
CA ALA A 125 4.04 15.95 6.85
C ALA A 125 3.85 16.31 8.31
N PRO A 126 2.61 16.30 8.83
CA PRO A 126 2.38 16.40 10.27
C PRO A 126 3.17 15.34 11.01
N ALA A 127 3.82 15.74 12.10
CA ALA A 127 4.60 14.82 12.92
C ALA A 127 3.73 13.65 13.41
N ILE A 128 4.27 12.44 13.31
CA ILE A 128 3.64 11.22 13.84
C ILE A 128 4.42 10.80 15.08
N ASN A 129 3.71 10.62 16.19
CA ASN A 129 4.28 10.10 17.43
C ASN A 129 3.28 9.08 18.00
N ASN A 130 3.54 7.81 17.76
CA ASN A 130 2.71 6.71 18.23
C ASN A 130 3.47 5.83 19.21
N SER A 131 2.81 5.44 20.28
CA SER A 131 3.34 4.52 21.28
C SER A 131 2.41 3.33 21.46
N PHE A 132 2.99 2.13 21.50
CA PHE A 132 2.26 0.87 21.64
C PHE A 132 2.88 0.05 22.79
N GLY A 133 2.06 -0.46 23.68
CA GLY A 133 2.51 -1.29 24.80
C GLY A 133 3.28 -0.50 25.88
N ASP A 134 4.12 -1.21 26.65
CA ASP A 134 4.98 -0.62 27.69
C ASP A 134 6.29 -0.13 27.06
N THR A 135 6.51 1.17 27.09
CA THR A 135 7.65 1.88 26.52
C THR A 135 8.67 2.32 27.58
N THR A 136 8.82 1.53 28.63
CA THR A 136 9.81 1.77 29.70
C THR A 136 10.96 0.76 29.70
N GLY A 137 12.10 1.12 30.28
CA GLY A 137 13.26 0.26 30.44
C GLY A 137 14.21 0.25 29.25
N ASP A 138 14.96 -0.85 29.11
CA ASP A 138 15.95 -1.01 28.06
C ASP A 138 15.29 -1.01 26.67
N SER A 139 15.92 -0.32 25.74
CA SER A 139 15.40 -0.15 24.39
C SER A 139 16.51 -0.18 23.33
N PHE A 140 16.10 -0.41 22.10
CA PHE A 140 16.92 -0.30 20.89
C PHE A 140 16.19 0.63 19.90
N SER A 141 16.90 1.60 19.36
CA SER A 141 16.35 2.54 18.37
C SER A 141 17.06 2.38 17.03
N TYR A 142 16.29 2.52 15.96
CA TYR A 142 16.83 2.63 14.62
C TYR A 142 16.04 3.67 13.81
N THR A 143 16.72 4.27 12.83
CA THR A 143 16.07 5.17 11.87
C THR A 143 15.55 4.34 10.71
N ALA A 144 14.29 4.52 10.36
CA ALA A 144 13.70 3.86 9.20
C ALA A 144 14.26 4.45 7.91
N GLY A 145 14.52 3.57 6.92
CA GLY A 145 14.90 3.99 5.56
C GLY A 145 13.73 4.63 4.81
N PRO A 146 13.78 4.60 3.49
CA PRO A 146 14.55 3.66 2.67
C PRO A 146 16.03 4.03 2.52
N TYR A 147 16.89 3.02 2.40
CA TYR A 147 18.33 3.18 2.17
C TYR A 147 18.75 2.80 0.75
N VAL A 148 17.77 2.44 -0.10
CA VAL A 148 17.99 2.12 -1.51
C VAL A 148 17.37 3.21 -2.40
N GLY A 149 18.05 3.56 -3.49
CA GLY A 149 17.60 4.61 -4.40
C GLY A 149 16.61 4.11 -5.45
N THR A 150 16.69 2.82 -5.81
CA THR A 150 15.85 2.21 -6.84
C THR A 150 15.55 0.76 -6.47
N VAL A 151 14.31 0.35 -6.73
CA VAL A 151 13.88 -1.04 -6.70
C VAL A 151 13.48 -1.44 -8.11
N GLU A 152 14.08 -2.50 -8.63
CA GLU A 152 13.76 -3.05 -9.93
C GLU A 152 13.16 -4.45 -9.79
N PHE A 153 12.05 -4.67 -10.47
CA PHE A 153 11.43 -5.98 -10.59
C PHE A 153 11.61 -6.48 -12.01
N THR A 154 12.48 -7.45 -12.17
CA THR A 154 12.78 -8.09 -13.47
C THR A 154 11.88 -9.30 -13.67
N LEU A 155 11.30 -9.42 -14.84
CA LEU A 155 10.45 -10.56 -15.22
C LEU A 155 11.29 -11.59 -15.94
N TYR A 156 11.25 -12.83 -15.47
CA TYR A 156 11.90 -13.98 -16.11
C TYR A 156 10.86 -14.87 -16.78
N GLY A 157 11.27 -15.60 -17.81
CA GLY A 157 10.39 -16.49 -18.55
C GLY A 157 9.91 -17.69 -17.72
N ASP A 158 10.71 -18.11 -16.74
CA ASP A 158 10.41 -19.18 -15.81
C ASP A 158 11.18 -19.01 -14.49
N GLN A 159 10.86 -19.85 -13.52
CA GLN A 159 11.44 -19.80 -12.18
C GLN A 159 12.92 -20.23 -12.16
N ASP A 160 13.31 -21.16 -13.01
CA ASP A 160 14.69 -21.65 -13.08
C ASP A 160 15.64 -20.56 -13.57
N ALA A 161 15.20 -19.77 -14.56
CA ALA A 161 15.93 -18.59 -15.04
C ALA A 161 16.09 -17.52 -13.94
N ALA A 162 15.05 -17.28 -13.15
CA ALA A 162 15.13 -16.35 -12.03
C ALA A 162 16.10 -16.83 -10.94
N TYR A 163 16.08 -18.11 -10.59
CA TYR A 163 17.04 -18.69 -9.64
C TYR A 163 18.47 -18.67 -10.14
N LEU A 164 18.68 -18.89 -11.45
CA LEU A 164 20.01 -18.79 -12.03
C LEU A 164 20.55 -17.35 -11.95
N ALA A 165 19.72 -16.35 -12.24
CA ALA A 165 20.08 -14.94 -12.10
C ALA A 165 20.43 -14.59 -10.64
N PHE A 166 19.67 -15.12 -9.66
CA PHE A 166 20.00 -14.97 -8.25
C PHE A 166 21.34 -15.63 -7.86
N GLN A 167 21.60 -16.85 -8.34
CA GLN A 167 22.87 -17.54 -8.10
C GLN A 167 24.07 -16.79 -8.70
N ASN A 168 23.86 -16.12 -9.83
CA ASN A 168 24.88 -15.31 -10.51
C ASN A 168 25.04 -13.91 -9.83
N GLY A 169 24.21 -13.55 -8.88
CA GLY A 169 24.22 -12.23 -8.25
C GLY A 169 23.66 -11.10 -9.13
N GLU A 170 22.85 -11.44 -10.13
CA GLU A 170 22.17 -10.47 -11.01
C GLU A 170 20.93 -9.86 -10.37
N VAL A 171 20.33 -10.56 -9.41
CA VAL A 171 19.21 -10.08 -8.58
C VAL A 171 19.45 -10.41 -7.11
N ASP A 172 18.88 -9.59 -6.22
CA ASP A 172 19.10 -9.70 -4.78
C ASP A 172 18.18 -10.75 -4.13
N PHE A 173 17.03 -11.03 -4.72
CA PHE A 173 16.10 -12.06 -4.25
C PHE A 173 15.15 -12.52 -5.36
N VAL A 174 14.48 -13.65 -5.17
CA VAL A 174 13.46 -14.22 -6.06
C VAL A 174 12.16 -14.40 -5.27
N LEU A 175 11.02 -13.99 -5.86
CA LEU A 175 9.66 -14.12 -5.31
C LEU A 175 9.00 -15.43 -5.72
#